data_06dcb1f602b7c188532283f89aa27732
#
_entry.id   06dcb1f602b7c188532283f89aa27732
#
_cell.length_a   1.000
_cell.length_b   1.000
_cell.length_c   1.000
_cell.angle_alpha   90.00
_cell.angle_beta   90.00
_cell.angle_gamma   90.00
#
_symmetry.space_group_name_H-M   'P 1'
#
loop_
_entity.id
_entity.type
_entity.pdbx_description
1 polymer ?
#
loop_
_entity_poly.entity_id
_entity_poly.type
_entity_poly.pdbx_seq_one_letter_code
_entity_poly.pdbx_strand_id
1 'polypeptide(L)'
;MTVSTAARPSRPVGHDPLRGGLRFLAELVAWVGVPWALWPHSPVLAITAVLVLVVPPAVFGTPGDRPGGDPPVAAPGAVTIASVLAHLVGAVAAAWVLWPTAVAIVVTALCVAVVVSEQPRWRALVGRGR
;
A
#
# COMPACT_ATOMS: atom_id res chain seq x y z
N MET A 1 -0.49 17.04 47.66
CA MET A 1 -1.27 16.59 46.51
C MET A 1 -0.36 16.56 45.30
N THR A 2 0.14 15.40 44.95
CA THR A 2 0.91 15.22 43.72
C THR A 2 -0.08 14.93 42.58
N VAL A 3 -0.23 15.87 41.67
CA VAL A 3 -0.98 15.66 40.46
C VAL A 3 -0.10 14.80 39.53
N SER A 4 -0.41 13.51 39.45
CA SER A 4 0.19 12.62 38.46
C SER A 4 -0.28 13.08 37.08
N THR A 5 0.57 13.80 36.37
CA THR A 5 0.35 14.10 34.97
C THR A 5 0.49 12.78 34.23
N ALA A 6 -0.62 12.06 34.03
CA ALA A 6 -0.62 10.89 33.18
C ALA A 6 -0.12 11.32 31.79
N ALA A 7 1.07 10.87 31.44
CA ALA A 7 1.61 11.09 30.10
C ALA A 7 0.60 10.56 29.08
N ARG A 8 0.08 11.43 28.23
CA ARG A 8 -0.76 11.01 27.10
C ARG A 8 0.05 9.98 26.30
N PRO A 9 -0.53 8.81 26.02
CA PRO A 9 0.16 7.86 25.16
C PRO A 9 0.50 8.57 23.85
N SER A 10 1.78 8.66 23.55
CA SER A 10 2.28 9.21 22.30
C SER A 10 1.62 8.44 21.17
N ARG A 11 0.85 9.15 20.33
CA ARG A 11 0.32 8.54 19.11
C ARG A 11 1.48 7.96 18.32
N PRO A 12 1.38 6.69 17.86
CA PRO A 12 2.42 6.10 17.03
C PRO A 12 2.72 7.05 15.87
N VAL A 13 3.96 7.46 15.75
CA VAL A 13 4.42 8.32 14.66
C VAL A 13 4.15 7.60 13.35
N GLY A 14 3.25 8.12 12.51
CA GLY A 14 3.04 7.61 11.15
C GLY A 14 1.65 7.10 10.79
N HIS A 15 0.68 7.10 11.71
CA HIS A 15 -0.69 6.64 11.40
C HIS A 15 -1.59 7.83 11.10
N ASP A 16 -1.44 8.37 9.87
CA ASP A 16 -2.39 9.34 9.34
C ASP A 16 -3.51 8.58 8.62
N PRO A 17 -4.79 8.69 9.07
CA PRO A 17 -5.92 8.02 8.45
C PRO A 17 -6.10 8.39 6.97
N LEU A 18 -5.77 9.62 6.58
CA LEU A 18 -5.87 10.07 5.20
C LEU A 18 -4.87 9.35 4.30
N ARG A 19 -3.63 9.21 4.73
CA ARG A 19 -2.59 8.47 3.98
C ARG A 19 -2.96 6.99 3.82
N GLY A 20 -3.40 6.37 4.91
CA GLY A 20 -3.86 4.98 4.89
C GLY A 20 -5.06 4.79 3.98
N GLY A 21 -6.01 5.72 3.97
CA GLY A 21 -7.18 5.71 3.10
C GLY A 21 -6.83 5.86 1.62
N LEU A 22 -5.94 6.79 1.28
CA LEU A 22 -5.47 6.99 -0.10
C LEU A 22 -4.74 5.75 -0.64
N ARG A 23 -3.86 5.17 0.17
CA ARG A 23 -3.15 3.94 -0.18
C ARG A 23 -4.13 2.78 -0.39
N PHE A 24 -5.04 2.57 0.55
CA PHE A 24 -6.05 1.52 0.45
C PHE A 24 -6.93 1.67 -0.80
N LEU A 25 -7.31 2.89 -1.14
CA LEU A 25 -8.07 3.16 -2.37
C LEU A 25 -7.27 2.78 -3.62
N ALA A 26 -5.99 3.11 -3.68
CA ALA A 26 -5.12 2.71 -4.78
C ALA A 26 -4.92 1.17 -4.85
N GLU A 27 -4.80 0.51 -3.71
CA GLU A 27 -4.73 -0.96 -3.61
C GLU A 27 -6.02 -1.61 -4.12
N LEU A 28 -7.19 -1.08 -3.75
CA LEU A 28 -8.48 -1.55 -4.27
C LEU A 28 -8.57 -1.43 -5.79
N VAL A 29 -8.10 -0.32 -6.35
CA VAL A 29 -8.06 -0.14 -7.80
C VAL A 29 -7.20 -1.22 -8.46
N ALA A 30 -6.04 -1.54 -7.87
CA ALA A 30 -5.18 -2.61 -8.36
C ALA A 30 -5.85 -3.98 -8.26
N TRP A 31 -6.46 -4.30 -7.12
CA TRP A 31 -7.10 -5.60 -6.89
C TRP A 31 -8.28 -5.88 -7.81
N VAL A 32 -8.97 -4.85 -8.24
CA VAL A 32 -10.09 -4.96 -9.20
C VAL A 32 -9.60 -4.81 -10.63
N GLY A 33 -8.79 -3.80 -10.91
CA GLY A 33 -8.39 -3.45 -12.27
C GLY A 33 -7.43 -4.45 -12.90
N VAL A 34 -6.43 -4.93 -12.15
CA VAL A 34 -5.44 -5.86 -12.70
C VAL A 34 -6.07 -7.18 -13.15
N PRO A 35 -6.84 -7.89 -12.33
CA PRO A 35 -7.50 -9.13 -12.78
C PRO A 35 -8.52 -8.86 -13.88
N TRP A 36 -9.22 -7.74 -13.84
CA TRP A 36 -10.16 -7.37 -14.90
C TRP A 36 -9.46 -7.21 -16.25
N ALA A 37 -8.31 -6.51 -16.28
CA ALA A 37 -7.51 -6.34 -17.49
C ALA A 37 -6.95 -7.69 -18.01
N LEU A 38 -6.63 -8.62 -17.12
CA LEU A 38 -6.03 -9.91 -17.47
C LEU A 38 -7.07 -10.99 -17.81
N TRP A 39 -8.30 -10.85 -17.33
CA TRP A 39 -9.35 -11.87 -17.49
C TRP A 39 -9.61 -12.28 -18.95
N PRO A 40 -9.70 -11.36 -19.92
CA PRO A 40 -9.90 -11.72 -21.32
C PRO A 40 -8.74 -12.52 -21.94
N HIS A 41 -7.55 -12.41 -21.35
CA HIS A 41 -6.35 -13.10 -21.83
C HIS A 41 -6.22 -14.49 -21.19
N SER A 42 -6.41 -14.59 -19.89
CA SER A 42 -6.36 -15.84 -19.15
C SER A 42 -6.96 -15.67 -17.75
N PRO A 43 -8.02 -16.41 -17.40
CA PRO A 43 -8.55 -16.44 -16.04
C PRO A 43 -7.51 -16.90 -15.00
N VAL A 44 -6.64 -17.83 -15.36
CA VAL A 44 -5.55 -18.30 -14.49
C VAL A 44 -4.57 -17.18 -14.20
N LEU A 45 -4.20 -16.40 -15.20
CA LEU A 45 -3.32 -15.23 -15.03
C LEU A 45 -3.97 -14.16 -14.16
N ALA A 46 -5.25 -13.90 -14.33
CA ALA A 46 -6.00 -12.95 -13.52
C ALA A 46 -6.03 -13.35 -12.04
N ILE A 47 -6.34 -14.62 -11.75
CA ILE A 47 -6.36 -15.16 -10.38
C ILE A 47 -4.95 -15.12 -9.78
N THR A 48 -3.94 -15.53 -10.52
CA THR A 48 -2.54 -15.49 -10.07
C THR A 48 -2.11 -14.06 -9.73
N ALA A 49 -2.49 -13.08 -10.55
CA ALA A 49 -2.18 -11.68 -10.29
C ALA A 49 -2.79 -11.17 -8.99
N VAL A 50 -4.05 -11.52 -8.70
CA VAL A 50 -4.68 -11.18 -7.41
C VAL A 50 -3.92 -11.81 -6.24
N LEU A 51 -3.58 -13.08 -6.34
CA LEU A 51 -2.83 -13.77 -5.28
C LEU A 51 -1.45 -13.11 -5.05
N VAL A 52 -0.75 -12.74 -6.11
CA VAL A 52 0.54 -12.05 -6.01
C VAL A 52 0.41 -10.64 -5.41
N LEU A 53 -0.68 -9.94 -5.66
CA LEU A 53 -0.92 -8.64 -5.05
C LEU A 53 -1.33 -8.72 -3.58
N VAL A 54 -2.14 -9.71 -3.20
CA VAL A 54 -2.74 -9.79 -1.87
C VAL A 54 -1.89 -10.57 -0.88
N VAL A 55 -1.38 -11.73 -1.28
CA VAL A 55 -0.72 -12.68 -0.35
C VAL A 55 0.63 -12.15 0.18
N PRO A 56 1.56 -11.67 -0.66
CA PRO A 56 2.85 -11.19 -0.14
C PRO A 56 2.72 -10.07 0.89
N PRO A 57 1.96 -8.99 0.65
CA PRO A 57 1.83 -7.94 1.65
C PRO A 57 1.05 -8.38 2.91
N ALA A 58 0.21 -9.42 2.82
CA ALA A 58 -0.46 -9.99 3.98
C ALA A 58 0.50 -10.79 4.88
N VAL A 59 1.43 -11.51 4.27
CA VAL A 59 2.39 -12.40 4.96
C VAL A 59 3.66 -11.68 5.37
N PHE A 60 4.24 -10.89 4.46
CA PHE A 60 5.51 -10.19 4.66
C PHE A 60 5.28 -8.73 5.02
N GLY A 61 6.05 -8.23 5.94
CA GLY A 61 6.01 -6.82 6.30
C GLY A 61 7.15 -6.44 7.24
N THR A 62 7.32 -5.15 7.44
CA THR A 62 8.33 -4.62 8.36
C THR A 62 7.74 -4.54 9.76
N PRO A 63 8.39 -5.13 10.78
CA PRO A 63 7.95 -5.02 12.17
C PRO A 63 7.78 -3.56 12.62
N GLY A 64 6.71 -3.29 13.35
CA GLY A 64 6.39 -1.95 13.83
C GLY A 64 5.78 -0.99 12.79
N ASP A 65 5.55 -1.44 11.56
CA ASP A 65 4.95 -0.63 10.50
C ASP A 65 3.41 -0.67 10.49
N ARG A 66 2.81 -1.72 11.04
CA ARG A 66 1.36 -1.93 11.02
C ARG A 66 0.69 -1.56 12.35
N PRO A 67 -0.49 -0.90 12.31
CA PRO A 67 -1.24 -0.62 13.53
C PRO A 67 -1.77 -1.87 14.26
N GLY A 68 -1.96 -2.97 13.54
CA GLY A 68 -2.55 -4.21 14.05
C GLY A 68 -1.56 -5.24 14.59
N GLY A 69 -0.27 -4.88 14.74
CA GLY A 69 0.77 -5.79 15.21
C GLY A 69 1.76 -6.20 14.12
N ASP A 70 2.70 -7.06 14.49
CA ASP A 70 3.76 -7.51 13.59
C ASP A 70 3.23 -8.46 12.51
N PRO A 71 3.85 -8.44 11.31
CA PRO A 71 3.50 -9.35 10.24
C PRO A 71 3.91 -10.79 10.59
N PRO A 72 3.25 -11.82 9.99
CA PRO A 72 3.63 -13.22 10.18
C PRO A 72 5.09 -13.51 9.85
N VAL A 73 5.62 -12.85 8.82
CA VAL A 73 7.02 -12.95 8.40
C VAL A 73 7.63 -11.55 8.32
N ALA A 74 8.67 -11.32 9.12
CA ALA A 74 9.41 -10.07 9.10
C ALA A 74 10.18 -9.91 7.78
N ALA A 75 10.05 -8.74 7.16
CA ALA A 75 10.73 -8.39 5.93
C ALA A 75 11.38 -7.00 6.02
N PRO A 76 12.47 -6.76 5.26
CA PRO A 76 13.07 -5.43 5.17
C PRO A 76 12.08 -4.38 4.66
N GLY A 77 12.28 -3.12 5.03
CA GLY A 77 11.46 -2.00 4.57
C GLY A 77 11.35 -1.89 3.05
N ALA A 78 12.41 -2.26 2.33
CA ALA A 78 12.41 -2.31 0.88
C ALA A 78 11.35 -3.25 0.28
N VAL A 79 11.08 -4.38 0.93
CA VAL A 79 10.02 -5.32 0.50
C VAL A 79 8.64 -4.71 0.66
N THR A 80 8.40 -4.03 1.76
CA THR A 80 7.13 -3.31 1.98
C THR A 80 6.92 -2.21 0.96
N ILE A 81 7.96 -1.43 0.66
CA ILE A 81 7.91 -0.36 -0.36
C ILE A 81 7.66 -0.96 -1.75
N ALA A 82 8.38 -2.02 -2.11
CA ALA A 82 8.20 -2.69 -3.41
C ALA A 82 6.79 -3.23 -3.59
N SER A 83 6.19 -3.77 -2.53
CA SER A 83 4.80 -4.23 -2.53
C SER A 83 3.82 -3.09 -2.80
N VAL A 84 3.97 -1.95 -2.15
CA VAL A 84 3.13 -0.77 -2.42
C VAL A 84 3.32 -0.30 -3.86
N LEU A 85 4.55 -0.18 -4.34
CA LEU A 85 4.83 0.24 -5.71
C LEU A 85 4.22 -0.71 -6.74
N ALA A 86 4.25 -2.02 -6.50
CA ALA A 86 3.61 -3.01 -7.38
C ALA A 86 2.10 -2.76 -7.51
N HIS A 87 1.42 -2.43 -6.42
CA HIS A 87 0.00 -2.06 -6.45
C HIS A 87 -0.24 -0.77 -7.25
N LEU A 88 0.58 0.26 -7.02
CA LEU A 88 0.43 1.54 -7.72
C LEU A 88 0.65 1.38 -9.23
N VAL A 89 1.69 0.67 -9.63
CA VAL A 89 1.96 0.38 -11.05
C VAL A 89 0.83 -0.44 -11.66
N GLY A 90 0.36 -1.46 -10.96
CA GLY A 90 -0.78 -2.28 -11.41
C GLY A 90 -2.06 -1.46 -11.57
N ALA A 91 -2.37 -0.59 -10.61
CA ALA A 91 -3.54 0.28 -10.67
C ALA A 91 -3.49 1.23 -11.87
N VAL A 92 -2.36 1.89 -12.08
CA VAL A 92 -2.17 2.81 -13.21
C VAL A 92 -2.25 2.06 -14.53
N ALA A 93 -1.53 0.96 -14.69
CA ALA A 93 -1.54 0.17 -15.92
C ALA A 93 -2.96 -0.34 -16.25
N ALA A 94 -3.67 -0.89 -15.28
CA ALA A 94 -5.04 -1.35 -15.46
C ALA A 94 -5.99 -0.22 -15.83
N ALA A 95 -5.86 0.95 -15.19
CA ALA A 95 -6.70 2.10 -15.48
C ALA A 95 -6.55 2.59 -16.92
N TRP A 96 -5.33 2.65 -17.44
CA TRP A 96 -5.06 3.07 -18.81
C TRP A 96 -5.51 2.05 -19.86
N VAL A 97 -5.57 0.76 -19.50
CA VAL A 97 -6.05 -0.31 -20.40
C VAL A 97 -7.58 -0.39 -20.42
N LEU A 98 -8.22 -0.23 -19.25
CA LEU A 98 -9.65 -0.57 -19.08
C LEU A 98 -10.59 0.63 -19.21
N TRP A 99 -10.15 1.80 -18.74
CA TRP A 99 -11.08 2.91 -18.45
C TRP A 99 -10.82 4.12 -19.34
N PRO A 100 -11.81 5.02 -19.44
CA PRO A 100 -11.64 6.26 -20.19
C PRO A 100 -10.45 7.08 -19.66
N THR A 101 -9.80 7.83 -20.54
CA THR A 101 -8.62 8.65 -20.23
C THR A 101 -8.80 9.54 -18.98
N ALA A 102 -9.99 10.12 -18.80
CA ALA A 102 -10.29 10.95 -17.64
C ALA A 102 -10.16 10.16 -16.32
N VAL A 103 -10.67 8.93 -16.28
CA VAL A 103 -10.56 8.04 -15.10
C VAL A 103 -9.12 7.59 -14.91
N ALA A 104 -8.41 7.25 -15.97
CA ALA A 104 -7.00 6.86 -15.90
C ALA A 104 -6.12 8.01 -15.36
N ILE A 105 -6.39 9.24 -15.74
CA ILE A 105 -5.72 10.43 -15.20
C ILE A 105 -5.99 10.57 -13.69
N VAL A 106 -7.24 10.40 -13.26
CA VAL A 106 -7.59 10.46 -11.82
C VAL A 106 -6.88 9.37 -11.02
N VAL A 107 -6.84 8.14 -11.52
CA VAL A 107 -6.11 7.04 -10.88
C VAL A 107 -4.62 7.33 -10.82
N THR A 108 -4.03 7.85 -11.90
CA THR A 108 -2.62 8.23 -11.92
C THR A 108 -2.33 9.33 -10.90
N ALA A 109 -3.17 10.36 -10.81
CA ALA A 109 -3.05 11.42 -9.82
C ALA A 109 -3.16 10.89 -8.38
N LEU A 110 -4.09 9.97 -8.12
CA LEU A 110 -4.21 9.26 -6.84
C LEU A 110 -2.91 8.53 -6.48
N CYS A 111 -2.34 7.76 -7.40
CA CYS A 111 -1.09 7.02 -7.19
C CYS A 111 0.09 7.96 -6.93
N VAL A 112 0.20 9.06 -7.64
CA VAL A 112 1.22 10.09 -7.37
C VAL A 112 1.04 10.67 -5.97
N ALA A 113 -0.18 10.99 -5.57
CA ALA A 113 -0.47 11.48 -4.22
C ALA A 113 -0.08 10.46 -3.15
N VAL A 114 -0.31 9.16 -3.37
CA VAL A 114 0.14 8.10 -2.47
C VAL A 114 1.66 8.09 -2.36
N VAL A 115 2.39 8.10 -3.47
CA VAL A 115 3.86 8.13 -3.47
C VAL A 115 4.39 9.32 -2.67
N VAL A 116 3.86 10.51 -2.91
CA VAL A 116 4.28 11.72 -2.21
C VAL A 116 3.98 11.63 -0.71
N SER A 117 2.78 11.17 -0.34
CA SER A 117 2.36 11.07 1.06
C SER A 117 3.09 9.98 1.84
N GLU A 118 3.54 8.92 1.19
CA GLU A 118 4.26 7.80 1.81
C GLU A 118 5.78 8.05 1.98
N GLN A 119 6.33 9.10 1.39
CA GLN A 119 7.78 9.40 1.46
C GLN A 119 8.36 9.44 2.88
N PRO A 120 7.73 10.08 3.88
CA PRO A 120 8.25 10.07 5.25
C PRO A 120 8.31 8.66 5.85
N ARG A 121 7.28 7.84 5.59
CA ARG A 121 7.22 6.45 6.05
C ARG A 121 8.30 5.60 5.38
N TRP A 122 8.47 5.74 4.06
CA TRP A 122 9.47 4.98 3.32
C TRP A 122 10.90 5.31 3.75
N ARG A 123 11.20 6.57 4.02
CA ARG A 123 12.48 6.99 4.58
C ARG A 123 12.74 6.36 5.94
N ALA A 124 11.71 6.29 6.79
CA ALA A 124 11.82 5.63 8.09
C ALA A 124 12.02 4.11 7.95
N LEU A 125 11.36 3.45 7.00
CA LEU A 125 11.51 2.02 6.74
C LEU A 125 12.91 1.67 6.25
N VAL A 126 13.48 2.47 5.36
CA VAL A 126 14.86 2.29 4.85
C VAL A 126 15.89 2.59 5.94
N GLY A 127 15.64 3.61 6.78
CA GLY A 127 16.54 3.98 7.87
C GLY A 127 16.67 2.93 8.98
N ARG A 128 15.64 2.12 9.20
CA ARG A 128 15.65 1.03 10.19
C ARG A 128 16.46 -0.19 9.76
N GLY A 129 16.79 -0.31 8.48
CA GLY A 129 17.58 -1.41 7.92
C GLY A 129 19.09 -1.17 7.90
N ARG A 130 19.53 -0.09 8.54
CA ARG A 130 20.97 0.24 8.62
C ARG A 130 21.52 0.05 10.02
#